data_608021854beafb196baf186ca4c1338d
#
_entry.id   608021854beafb196baf186ca4c1338d
#
_cell.length_a   1.000
_cell.length_b   1.000
_cell.length_c   1.000
_cell.angle_alpha   90.00
_cell.angle_beta   90.00
_cell.angle_gamma   90.00
#
_symmetry.space_group_name_H-M   'P 1'
#
loop_
_entity.id
_entity.type
_entity.pdbx_description
1 polymer ?
#
loop_
_entity_poly.entity_id
_entity_poly.type
_entity_poly.pdbx_seq_one_letter_code
_entity_poly.pdbx_strand_id
1 'polypeptide(L)'
;RHALGYMHPFNRQFVPDEELPRIYFEARLMLALYFGLLIFSLVAQSWVVAIYWFIPTIIGVPIARMLRVADHTGCVEKTDLVNYARTVQTDPITRFFCWNMPYHCEHHLAASAPFHQLPALHEAVGHKMNPVHKGYVAVQWEVLTQHLSAIIWPKANGHTLEKRN
;
A
#
# COMPACT_ATOMS: atom_id res chain seq x y z
N ARG A 1 -19.25 2.49 -1.51
CA ARG A 1 -19.87 2.93 -0.24
C ARG A 1 -19.95 4.46 -0.16
N HIS A 2 -18.83 5.21 -0.38
CA HIS A 2 -18.81 6.67 -0.31
C HIS A 2 -19.82 7.32 -1.25
N ALA A 3 -19.97 6.83 -2.48
CA ALA A 3 -20.97 7.33 -3.42
C ALA A 3 -22.43 7.17 -2.94
N LEU A 4 -22.67 6.20 -2.05
CA LEU A 4 -23.97 6.01 -1.39
C LEU A 4 -24.12 6.84 -0.10
N GLY A 5 -23.18 7.75 0.18
CA GLY A 5 -23.18 8.58 1.37
C GLY A 5 -22.79 7.86 2.66
N TYR A 6 -22.07 6.73 2.56
CA TYR A 6 -21.63 5.97 3.73
C TYR A 6 -20.12 6.03 3.91
N MET A 7 -19.68 6.47 5.09
CA MET A 7 -18.30 6.42 5.55
C MET A 7 -18.17 5.35 6.64
N HIS A 8 -17.16 4.46 6.50
CA HIS A 8 -16.91 3.44 7.51
C HIS A 8 -16.51 4.10 8.85
N PRO A 9 -16.99 3.62 10.02
CA PRO A 9 -16.71 4.22 11.33
C PRO A 9 -15.22 4.43 11.61
N PHE A 10 -14.37 3.47 11.23
CA PHE A 10 -12.92 3.61 11.36
C PHE A 10 -12.36 4.81 10.58
N ASN A 11 -12.82 5.06 9.36
CA ASN A 11 -12.35 6.20 8.56
C ASN A 11 -13.00 7.51 9.04
N ARG A 12 -14.20 7.42 9.58
CA ARG A 12 -14.97 8.56 10.07
C ARG A 12 -14.27 9.34 11.16
N GLN A 13 -13.48 8.68 12.00
CA GLN A 13 -12.71 9.32 13.08
C GLN A 13 -11.57 10.23 12.59
N PHE A 14 -11.13 10.08 11.33
CA PHE A 14 -10.04 10.87 10.73
C PHE A 14 -10.53 11.93 9.74
N VAL A 15 -11.84 11.96 9.43
CA VAL A 15 -12.41 12.84 8.41
C VAL A 15 -13.34 13.86 9.08
N PRO A 16 -13.04 15.16 8.98
CA PRO A 16 -13.94 16.21 9.47
C PRO A 16 -15.31 16.15 8.81
N ASP A 17 -16.37 16.54 9.54
CA ASP A 17 -17.75 16.53 9.03
C ASP A 17 -17.93 17.39 7.79
N GLU A 18 -17.26 18.51 7.73
CA GLU A 18 -17.26 19.47 6.64
C GLU A 18 -16.72 18.91 5.32
N GLU A 19 -15.84 17.92 5.36
CA GLU A 19 -15.26 17.28 4.17
C GLU A 19 -16.13 16.13 3.61
N LEU A 20 -17.07 15.60 4.37
CA LEU A 20 -17.88 14.47 3.93
C LEU A 20 -18.69 14.74 2.64
N PRO A 21 -19.36 15.90 2.48
CA PRO A 21 -20.11 16.19 1.25
C PRO A 21 -19.19 16.16 0.02
N ARG A 22 -17.98 16.70 0.16
CA ARG A 22 -16.97 16.71 -0.90
C ARG A 22 -16.52 15.29 -1.27
N ILE A 23 -16.19 14.46 -0.28
CA ILE A 23 -15.79 13.07 -0.49
C ILE A 23 -16.90 12.27 -1.19
N TYR A 24 -18.16 12.46 -0.77
CA TYR A 24 -19.29 11.79 -1.40
C TYR A 24 -19.54 12.28 -2.83
N PHE A 25 -19.37 13.57 -3.08
CA PHE A 25 -19.48 14.14 -4.42
C PHE A 25 -18.38 13.59 -5.34
N GLU A 26 -17.13 13.61 -4.90
CA GLU A 26 -15.99 13.08 -5.66
C GLU A 26 -16.18 11.57 -5.97
N ALA A 27 -16.67 10.79 -5.02
CA ALA A 27 -16.95 9.37 -5.24
C ALA A 27 -18.07 9.15 -6.29
N ARG A 28 -19.09 10.00 -6.31
CA ARG A 28 -20.16 9.96 -7.33
C ARG A 28 -19.65 10.38 -8.69
N LEU A 29 -18.83 11.43 -8.74
CA LEU A 29 -18.19 11.90 -9.98
C LEU A 29 -17.30 10.81 -10.59
N MET A 30 -16.51 10.12 -9.77
CA MET A 30 -15.70 8.99 -10.22
C MET A 30 -16.54 7.84 -10.78
N LEU A 31 -17.64 7.47 -10.11
CA LEU A 31 -18.56 6.47 -10.65
C LEU A 31 -19.22 6.91 -11.95
N ALA A 32 -19.65 8.17 -12.05
CA ALA A 32 -20.23 8.72 -13.27
C ALA A 32 -19.21 8.68 -14.43
N LEU A 33 -17.95 9.00 -14.17
CA LEU A 33 -16.87 8.89 -15.15
C LEU A 33 -16.70 7.43 -15.63
N TYR A 34 -16.62 6.46 -14.72
CA TYR A 34 -16.49 5.05 -15.09
C TYR A 34 -17.67 4.54 -15.91
N PHE A 35 -18.90 4.91 -15.50
CA PHE A 35 -20.09 4.56 -16.28
C PHE A 35 -20.11 5.25 -17.64
N GLY A 36 -19.71 6.52 -17.72
CA GLY A 36 -19.60 7.26 -18.97
C GLY A 36 -18.60 6.61 -19.93
N LEU A 37 -17.42 6.21 -19.42
CA LEU A 37 -16.42 5.50 -20.22
C LEU A 37 -16.92 4.13 -20.70
N LEU A 38 -17.67 3.41 -19.87
CA LEU A 38 -18.27 2.13 -20.26
C LEU A 38 -19.31 2.32 -21.36
N ILE A 39 -20.24 3.29 -21.19
CA ILE A 39 -21.25 3.61 -22.20
C ILE A 39 -20.58 4.05 -23.50
N PHE A 40 -19.58 4.92 -23.43
CA PHE A 40 -18.80 5.35 -24.59
C PHE A 40 -18.18 4.15 -25.34
N SER A 41 -17.55 3.23 -24.59
CA SER A 41 -16.93 2.02 -25.15
C SER A 41 -17.95 1.14 -25.88
N LEU A 42 -19.15 0.98 -25.30
CA LEU A 42 -20.23 0.20 -25.88
C LEU A 42 -20.83 0.87 -27.15
N VAL A 43 -21.11 2.17 -27.08
CA VAL A 43 -21.68 2.91 -28.20
C VAL A 43 -20.70 3.03 -29.37
N ALA A 44 -19.44 3.32 -29.07
CA ALA A 44 -18.38 3.43 -30.07
C ALA A 44 -17.87 2.06 -30.55
N GLN A 45 -18.34 0.95 -29.95
CA GLN A 45 -17.85 -0.40 -30.21
C GLN A 45 -16.32 -0.50 -30.17
N SER A 46 -15.70 0.23 -29.25
CA SER A 46 -14.25 0.44 -29.17
C SER A 46 -13.67 -0.22 -27.91
N TRP A 47 -12.63 -1.00 -28.10
CA TRP A 47 -11.87 -1.65 -27.02
C TRP A 47 -10.82 -0.73 -26.37
N VAL A 48 -10.70 0.53 -26.82
CA VAL A 48 -9.68 1.48 -26.31
C VAL A 48 -9.74 1.64 -24.80
N VAL A 49 -10.94 1.82 -24.24
CA VAL A 49 -11.11 1.97 -22.78
C VAL A 49 -10.74 0.67 -22.04
N ALA A 50 -11.09 -0.48 -22.59
CA ALA A 50 -10.73 -1.77 -22.00
C ALA A 50 -9.21 -1.95 -21.99
N ILE A 51 -8.55 -1.69 -23.09
CA ILE A 51 -7.10 -1.91 -23.27
C ILE A 51 -6.26 -0.93 -22.44
N TYR A 52 -6.63 0.36 -22.43
CA TYR A 52 -5.80 1.39 -21.82
C TYR A 52 -6.20 1.77 -20.39
N TRP A 53 -7.36 1.30 -19.90
CA TRP A 53 -7.83 1.59 -18.56
C TRP A 53 -8.10 0.32 -17.73
N PHE A 54 -9.01 -0.54 -18.18
CA PHE A 54 -9.41 -1.69 -17.36
C PHE A 54 -8.32 -2.75 -17.26
N ILE A 55 -7.68 -3.15 -18.37
CA ILE A 55 -6.63 -4.17 -18.34
C ILE A 55 -5.45 -3.73 -17.47
N PRO A 56 -4.85 -2.52 -17.64
CA PRO A 56 -3.78 -2.07 -16.77
C PRO A 56 -4.19 -1.98 -15.30
N THR A 57 -5.43 -1.58 -15.01
CA THR A 57 -5.94 -1.51 -13.64
C THR A 57 -6.07 -2.90 -13.01
N ILE A 58 -6.66 -3.87 -13.73
CA ILE A 58 -6.85 -5.24 -13.24
C ILE A 58 -5.51 -5.92 -12.98
N ILE A 59 -4.49 -5.68 -13.81
CA ILE A 59 -3.16 -6.27 -13.65
C ILE A 59 -2.32 -5.47 -12.64
N GLY A 60 -2.29 -4.16 -12.76
CA GLY A 60 -1.40 -3.29 -11.99
C GLY A 60 -1.78 -3.17 -10.51
N VAL A 61 -3.08 -3.09 -10.20
CA VAL A 61 -3.51 -2.93 -8.80
C VAL A 61 -3.13 -4.11 -7.91
N PRO A 62 -3.31 -5.38 -8.30
CA PRO A 62 -2.83 -6.52 -7.50
C PRO A 62 -1.31 -6.49 -7.29
N ILE A 63 -0.54 -6.21 -8.34
CA ILE A 63 0.94 -6.11 -8.25
C ILE A 63 1.35 -5.01 -7.26
N ALA A 64 0.78 -3.81 -7.40
CA ALA A 64 1.06 -2.70 -6.48
C ALA A 64 0.67 -3.03 -5.03
N ARG A 65 -0.41 -3.77 -4.81
CA ARG A 65 -0.81 -4.23 -3.47
C ARG A 65 0.16 -5.24 -2.89
N MET A 66 0.63 -6.18 -3.69
CA MET A 66 1.66 -7.14 -3.25
C MET A 66 2.92 -6.43 -2.78
N LEU A 67 3.39 -5.43 -3.54
CA LEU A 67 4.55 -4.64 -3.14
C LEU A 67 4.30 -3.92 -1.80
N ARG A 68 3.16 -3.25 -1.63
CA ARG A 68 2.80 -2.55 -0.38
C ARG A 68 2.63 -3.48 0.83
N VAL A 69 2.12 -4.69 0.63
CA VAL A 69 2.04 -5.68 1.72
C VAL A 69 3.43 -6.00 2.24
N ALA A 70 4.43 -6.09 1.35
CA ALA A 70 5.81 -6.31 1.75
C ALA A 70 6.38 -5.18 2.62
N ASP A 71 5.93 -3.94 2.43
CA ASP A 71 6.51 -2.77 3.08
C ASP A 71 6.24 -2.72 4.61
N HIS A 72 5.10 -3.25 5.08
CA HIS A 72 4.66 -3.13 6.47
C HIS A 72 4.36 -4.45 7.18
N THR A 73 4.05 -5.53 6.45
CA THR A 73 3.59 -6.78 7.07
C THR A 73 4.71 -7.44 7.87
N GLY A 74 4.46 -7.69 9.15
CA GLY A 74 5.45 -8.28 10.07
C GLY A 74 6.46 -7.29 10.64
N CYS A 75 6.29 -5.98 10.39
CA CYS A 75 7.05 -4.94 11.07
C CYS A 75 6.43 -4.61 12.43
N VAL A 76 7.24 -4.12 13.36
CA VAL A 76 6.82 -3.80 14.73
C VAL A 76 5.93 -2.54 14.77
N GLU A 77 5.17 -2.36 15.85
CA GLU A 77 4.13 -1.33 15.95
C GLU A 77 4.63 0.12 15.82
N LYS A 78 3.68 0.99 15.49
CA LYS A 78 3.75 2.38 15.04
C LYS A 78 4.59 3.38 15.84
N THR A 79 5.11 3.01 17.00
CA THR A 79 5.89 3.91 17.89
C THR A 79 7.37 3.97 17.53
N ASP A 80 7.85 3.03 16.72
CA ASP A 80 9.26 2.98 16.31
C ASP A 80 9.35 3.19 14.78
N LEU A 81 9.67 4.42 14.39
CA LEU A 81 9.77 4.83 12.98
C LEU A 81 10.78 3.99 12.18
N VAL A 82 11.80 3.43 12.84
CA VAL A 82 12.86 2.65 12.21
C VAL A 82 12.39 1.22 11.91
N ASN A 83 11.50 0.66 12.76
CA ASN A 83 11.01 -0.72 12.65
C ASN A 83 9.57 -0.82 12.13
N TYR A 84 8.92 0.32 11.84
CA TYR A 84 7.53 0.39 11.37
C TYR A 84 7.37 -0.04 9.91
N ALA A 85 8.39 0.14 9.12
CA ALA A 85 8.41 -0.19 7.71
C ALA A 85 9.71 -0.93 7.34
N ARG A 86 9.76 -1.44 6.14
CA ARG A 86 10.85 -2.28 5.65
C ARG A 86 11.59 -1.57 4.52
N THR A 87 12.91 -1.71 4.50
CA THR A 87 13.71 -1.39 3.32
C THR A 87 13.99 -2.66 2.55
N VAL A 88 13.65 -2.71 1.27
CA VAL A 88 13.85 -3.88 0.40
C VAL A 88 14.94 -3.58 -0.61
N GLN A 89 16.08 -4.25 -0.49
CA GLN A 89 17.11 -4.18 -1.52
C GLN A 89 16.64 -4.88 -2.78
N THR A 90 16.56 -4.14 -3.88
CA THR A 90 16.10 -4.66 -5.16
C THR A 90 16.93 -4.06 -6.31
N ASP A 91 16.71 -4.59 -7.50
CA ASP A 91 17.38 -4.16 -8.72
C ASP A 91 16.97 -2.72 -9.14
N PRO A 92 17.79 -2.03 -9.96
CA PRO A 92 17.51 -0.67 -10.40
C PRO A 92 16.23 -0.51 -11.20
N ILE A 93 15.80 -1.54 -11.95
CA ILE A 93 14.59 -1.52 -12.77
C ILE A 93 13.37 -1.48 -11.86
N THR A 94 13.31 -2.38 -10.87
CA THR A 94 12.24 -2.39 -9.86
C THR A 94 12.20 -1.06 -9.10
N ARG A 95 13.34 -0.52 -8.69
CA ARG A 95 13.41 0.79 -8.02
C ARG A 95 12.84 1.91 -8.89
N PHE A 96 13.18 1.93 -10.17
CA PHE A 96 12.67 2.93 -11.11
C PHE A 96 11.13 2.86 -11.21
N PHE A 97 10.56 1.69 -11.48
CA PHE A 97 9.10 1.53 -11.60
C PHE A 97 8.36 1.74 -10.27
N CYS A 98 8.99 1.49 -9.15
CA CYS A 98 8.43 1.72 -7.82
C CYS A 98 8.76 3.12 -7.25
N TRP A 99 9.36 4.03 -8.03
CA TRP A 99 9.68 5.40 -7.59
C TRP A 99 10.54 5.41 -6.32
N ASN A 100 11.56 4.55 -6.25
CA ASN A 100 12.41 4.33 -5.08
C ASN A 100 11.66 3.98 -3.77
N MET A 101 10.37 3.63 -3.82
CA MET A 101 9.60 3.19 -2.65
C MET A 101 10.10 1.90 -1.98
N PRO A 102 10.97 1.07 -2.58
CA PRO A 102 11.69 0.05 -1.82
C PRO A 102 12.49 0.56 -0.62
N TYR A 103 12.85 1.85 -0.59
CA TYR A 103 13.40 2.55 0.59
C TYR A 103 12.28 3.08 1.51
N HIS A 104 11.33 2.19 1.88
CA HIS A 104 10.10 2.62 2.53
C HIS A 104 10.30 3.04 3.99
N CYS A 105 11.26 2.45 4.69
CA CYS A 105 11.66 2.87 6.02
C CYS A 105 12.22 4.30 6.02
N GLU A 106 13.09 4.61 5.06
CA GLU A 106 13.65 5.95 4.87
C GLU A 106 12.56 6.96 4.49
N HIS A 107 11.60 6.56 3.67
CA HIS A 107 10.44 7.39 3.37
C HIS A 107 9.63 7.74 4.63
N HIS A 108 9.40 6.79 5.53
CA HIS A 108 8.73 7.07 6.80
C HIS A 108 9.56 7.93 7.74
N LEU A 109 10.88 7.75 7.75
CA LEU A 109 11.78 8.57 8.57
C LEU A 109 11.77 10.04 8.12
N ALA A 110 11.71 10.30 6.82
CA ALA A 110 11.70 11.62 6.23
C ALA A 110 10.66 11.72 5.11
N ALA A 111 9.37 11.71 5.50
CA ALA A 111 8.24 11.71 4.56
C ALA A 111 8.20 12.91 3.60
N SER A 112 8.88 14.02 3.94
CA SER A 112 9.04 15.19 3.08
C SER A 112 10.15 15.02 2.03
N ALA A 113 11.03 14.02 2.14
CA ALA A 113 12.06 13.77 1.16
C ALA A 113 11.43 13.29 -0.16
N PRO A 114 11.75 13.94 -1.30
CA PRO A 114 11.22 13.47 -2.58
C PRO A 114 11.80 12.12 -2.95
N PHE A 115 11.02 11.31 -3.66
CA PHE A 115 11.36 9.91 -3.97
C PHE A 115 12.74 9.72 -4.61
N HIS A 116 13.21 10.67 -5.39
CA HIS A 116 14.53 10.61 -6.04
C HIS A 116 15.70 10.82 -5.08
N GLN A 117 15.45 11.36 -3.87
CA GLN A 117 16.46 11.53 -2.81
C GLN A 117 16.52 10.33 -1.84
N LEU A 118 15.59 9.39 -1.91
CA LEU A 118 15.57 8.23 -1.03
C LEU A 118 16.84 7.37 -1.12
N PRO A 119 17.48 7.16 -2.28
CA PRO A 119 18.78 6.48 -2.33
C PRO A 119 19.88 7.17 -1.54
N ALA A 120 20.01 8.50 -1.67
CA ALA A 120 20.99 9.27 -0.91
C ALA A 120 20.70 9.28 0.60
N LEU A 121 19.41 9.32 0.96
CA LEU A 121 18.99 9.18 2.35
C LEU A 121 19.37 7.78 2.90
N HIS A 122 19.18 6.72 2.12
CA HIS A 122 19.59 5.37 2.49
C HIS A 122 21.11 5.26 2.71
N GLU A 123 21.92 5.88 1.86
CA GLU A 123 23.37 5.93 2.05
C GLU A 123 23.76 6.60 3.36
N ALA A 124 23.03 7.66 3.76
CA ALA A 124 23.32 8.39 4.98
C ALA A 124 22.87 7.68 6.26
N VAL A 125 21.70 7.02 6.24
CA VAL A 125 21.06 6.51 7.46
C VAL A 125 20.74 5.01 7.41
N GLY A 126 20.91 4.36 6.27
CA GLY A 126 20.50 2.95 6.06
C GLY A 126 21.16 1.95 7.01
N HIS A 127 22.35 2.28 7.52
CA HIS A 127 23.04 1.46 8.54
C HIS A 127 22.31 1.42 9.90
N LYS A 128 21.34 2.33 10.13
CA LYS A 128 20.49 2.37 11.33
C LYS A 128 19.13 1.71 11.11
N MET A 129 18.82 1.34 9.86
CA MET A 129 17.52 0.77 9.50
C MET A 129 17.49 -0.74 9.74
N ASN A 130 16.38 -1.24 10.26
CA ASN A 130 16.18 -2.66 10.54
C ASN A 130 15.01 -3.22 9.73
N PRO A 131 15.03 -4.48 9.33
CA PRO A 131 16.11 -5.15 8.59
C PRO A 131 16.05 -4.82 7.10
N VAL A 132 17.19 -4.83 6.46
CA VAL A 132 17.26 -4.73 4.99
C VAL A 132 16.98 -6.11 4.40
N HIS A 133 15.82 -6.29 3.80
CA HIS A 133 15.44 -7.53 3.13
C HIS A 133 15.96 -7.58 1.69
N LYS A 134 16.43 -8.75 1.25
CA LYS A 134 16.91 -8.96 -0.12
C LYS A 134 15.77 -9.41 -1.04
N GLY A 135 15.23 -8.46 -1.79
CA GLY A 135 14.25 -8.70 -2.85
C GLY A 135 12.82 -8.94 -2.36
N TYR A 136 11.86 -8.49 -3.16
CA TYR A 136 10.42 -8.62 -2.86
C TYR A 136 9.95 -10.08 -2.80
N VAL A 137 10.52 -10.97 -3.62
CA VAL A 137 10.14 -12.39 -3.61
C VAL A 137 10.41 -13.03 -2.26
N ALA A 138 11.58 -12.75 -1.67
CA ALA A 138 11.94 -13.27 -0.35
C ALA A 138 10.99 -12.72 0.74
N VAL A 139 10.68 -11.44 0.71
CA VAL A 139 9.73 -10.83 1.64
C VAL A 139 8.34 -11.41 1.48
N GLN A 140 7.84 -11.57 0.26
CA GLN A 140 6.52 -12.16 0.00
C GLN A 140 6.45 -13.61 0.48
N TRP A 141 7.52 -14.37 0.30
CA TRP A 141 7.61 -15.74 0.81
C TRP A 141 7.58 -15.79 2.34
N GLU A 142 8.29 -14.89 3.00
CA GLU A 142 8.27 -14.75 4.46
C GLU A 142 6.87 -14.40 4.95
N VAL A 143 6.22 -13.38 4.37
CA VAL A 143 4.85 -12.97 4.71
C VAL A 143 3.86 -14.11 4.51
N LEU A 144 3.96 -14.84 3.39
CA LEU A 144 3.10 -15.98 3.10
C LEU A 144 3.28 -17.10 4.12
N THR A 145 4.52 -17.47 4.43
CA THR A 145 4.81 -18.54 5.38
C THR A 145 4.38 -18.19 6.80
N GLN A 146 4.56 -16.95 7.23
CA GLN A 146 4.07 -16.47 8.53
C GLN A 146 2.54 -16.53 8.62
N HIS A 147 1.82 -16.12 7.58
CA HIS A 147 0.36 -16.21 7.54
C HIS A 147 -0.14 -17.65 7.51
N LEU A 148 0.46 -18.49 6.69
CA LEU A 148 0.09 -19.93 6.64
C LEU A 148 0.36 -20.62 7.98
N SER A 149 1.50 -20.38 8.61
CA SER A 149 1.80 -20.93 9.93
C SER A 149 0.80 -20.47 10.99
N ALA A 150 0.38 -19.20 10.97
CA ALA A 150 -0.62 -18.66 11.89
C ALA A 150 -2.01 -19.29 11.69
N ILE A 151 -2.37 -19.64 10.44
CA ILE A 151 -3.63 -20.32 10.12
C ILE A 151 -3.57 -21.80 10.51
N ILE A 152 -2.47 -22.50 10.19
CA ILE A 152 -2.33 -23.95 10.41
C ILE A 152 -2.05 -24.25 11.88
N TRP A 153 -1.37 -23.34 12.61
CA TRP A 153 -1.00 -23.50 14.02
C TRP A 153 -1.43 -22.31 14.89
N PRO A 154 -2.72 -22.05 15.06
CA PRO A 154 -3.22 -20.83 15.75
C PRO A 154 -2.89 -20.75 17.23
N LYS A 155 -2.35 -21.80 17.85
CA LYS A 155 -2.06 -21.86 19.29
C LYS A 155 -0.58 -21.82 19.69
N ALA A 156 0.35 -21.75 18.73
CA ALA A 156 1.78 -21.77 19.06
C ALA A 156 2.35 -20.40 19.45
N ASN A 157 1.67 -19.30 19.13
CA ASN A 157 2.10 -17.96 19.49
C ASN A 157 1.19 -17.40 20.60
N GLY A 158 1.43 -17.83 21.83
CA GLY A 158 0.85 -17.23 23.04
C GLY A 158 1.38 -15.81 23.28
N HIS A 159 0.98 -14.85 22.46
CA HIS A 159 0.94 -13.47 22.89
C HIS A 159 -0.34 -13.28 23.71
N THR A 160 -0.24 -13.62 24.98
CA THR A 160 -1.10 -13.03 26.01
C THR A 160 -1.03 -11.52 25.85
N LEU A 161 -2.13 -10.94 25.38
CA LEU A 161 -2.39 -9.52 25.55
C LEU A 161 -2.43 -9.29 27.07
N GLU A 162 -1.30 -8.94 27.65
CA GLU A 162 -1.22 -8.47 29.01
C GLU A 162 -2.01 -7.16 29.07
N LYS A 163 -3.21 -7.27 29.61
CA LYS A 163 -4.03 -6.12 29.99
C LYS A 163 -3.21 -5.30 30.98
N ARG A 164 -2.59 -4.22 30.53
CA ARG A 164 -2.12 -3.18 31.43
C ARG A 164 -3.32 -2.36 31.85
N ASN A 165 -3.64 -2.53 33.16
CA ASN A 165 -4.49 -1.63 33.92
C ASN A 165 -3.89 -0.23 33.98
#